data_2320af366ed669b4059022e9e27ab593
#
_entry.id   2320af366ed669b4059022e9e27ab593
#
_cell.length_a   1.000
_cell.length_b   1.000
_cell.length_c   1.000
_cell.angle_alpha   90.00
_cell.angle_beta   90.00
_cell.angle_gamma   90.00
#
_symmetry.space_group_name_H-M   'P 1'
#
loop_
_entity.id
_entity.type
_entity.pdbx_description
1 polymer ?
#
loop_
_entity_poly.entity_id
_entity_poly.type
_entity_poly.pdbx_seq_one_letter_code
_entity_poly.pdbx_strand_id
1 'polypeptide(L)'
;MIRFSKYIWLYFIISSLVLIPGMVALARFGLRPAIDFTGGTLLELQFKTDIAQPTVEAAARNAGLALVSVQKTRTGTIIARMKPETNEKIDAFQVGLASISSQSAEVVRNETVGPILGKELLMKTVAAAAVAILAILLYVAYAFKNIKFGVSAVAALIHDLLVVLGSFALFGHFLNVEVDTLFVTAFLTTMSFSVHDTIVVFDRIREMLKRGERLPFESLCDRALTETIGRSLTNSLTIIFMLLALVLLGGSTTQWFAVALLIGTVSGTYSSDFVATPLLILWEKWEKRKKNF
;
A
#
# COMPACT_ATOMS: atom_id res chain seq x y z
N MET A 1 10.35 27.46 -17.38
CA MET A 1 9.06 26.77 -17.27
C MET A 1 9.21 25.39 -17.91
N ILE A 2 9.02 24.35 -17.13
CA ILE A 2 9.11 22.96 -17.61
C ILE A 2 7.78 22.65 -18.32
N ARG A 3 7.85 22.04 -19.52
CA ARG A 3 6.63 21.69 -20.28
C ARG A 3 6.21 20.25 -19.99
N PHE A 4 5.58 20.01 -18.84
CA PHE A 4 5.06 18.70 -18.44
C PHE A 4 3.96 18.19 -19.39
N SER A 5 3.12 19.09 -19.88
CA SER A 5 2.02 18.76 -20.81
C SER A 5 2.49 18.11 -22.13
N LYS A 6 3.77 18.27 -22.52
CA LYS A 6 4.35 17.63 -23.70
C LYS A 6 4.47 16.10 -23.57
N TYR A 7 4.64 15.60 -22.34
CA TYR A 7 4.98 14.21 -22.07
C TYR A 7 3.82 13.40 -21.46
N ILE A 8 2.57 13.83 -21.63
CA ILE A 8 1.37 13.19 -21.08
C ILE A 8 1.33 11.68 -21.38
N TRP A 9 1.60 11.31 -22.62
CA TRP A 9 1.58 9.90 -23.04
C TRP A 9 2.67 9.07 -22.36
N LEU A 10 3.85 9.66 -22.11
CA LEU A 10 4.92 8.99 -21.37
C LEU A 10 4.48 8.67 -19.94
N TYR A 11 3.79 9.60 -19.26
CA TYR A 11 3.28 9.39 -17.91
C TYR A 11 2.25 8.26 -17.87
N PHE A 12 1.34 8.21 -18.83
CA PHE A 12 0.37 7.12 -18.92
C PHE A 12 1.03 5.77 -19.23
N ILE A 13 2.09 5.74 -20.03
CA ILE A 13 2.86 4.51 -20.28
C ILE A 13 3.52 4.03 -18.99
N ILE A 14 4.18 4.92 -18.24
CA ILE A 14 4.80 4.58 -16.94
C ILE A 14 3.74 4.06 -15.96
N SER A 15 2.61 4.77 -15.82
CA SER A 15 1.50 4.32 -14.99
C SER A 15 1.00 2.93 -15.40
N SER A 16 0.80 2.71 -16.70
CA SER A 16 0.32 1.43 -17.23
C SER A 16 1.30 0.29 -16.98
N LEU A 17 2.61 0.57 -17.07
CA LEU A 17 3.67 -0.42 -16.82
C LEU A 17 3.63 -0.95 -15.37
N VAL A 18 3.21 -0.12 -14.42
CA VAL A 18 3.07 -0.49 -13.00
C VAL A 18 1.68 -1.08 -12.73
N LEU A 19 0.63 -0.41 -13.25
CA LEU A 19 -0.75 -0.81 -12.98
C LEU A 19 -1.11 -2.16 -13.61
N ILE A 20 -0.75 -2.40 -14.88
CA ILE A 20 -1.19 -3.61 -15.58
C ILE A 20 -0.70 -4.88 -14.88
N PRO A 21 0.60 -5.06 -14.57
CA PRO A 21 1.07 -6.23 -13.82
C PRO A 21 0.41 -6.35 -12.44
N GLY A 22 0.27 -5.23 -11.73
CA GLY A 22 -0.39 -5.19 -10.42
C GLY A 22 -1.85 -5.61 -10.48
N MET A 23 -2.62 -5.09 -11.44
CA MET A 23 -4.03 -5.47 -11.63
C MET A 23 -4.19 -6.93 -12.05
N VAL A 24 -3.33 -7.42 -12.94
CA VAL A 24 -3.32 -8.85 -13.34
C VAL A 24 -3.02 -9.72 -12.13
N ALA A 25 -2.04 -9.34 -11.31
CA ALA A 25 -1.72 -10.08 -10.09
C ALA A 25 -2.88 -10.05 -9.09
N LEU A 26 -3.49 -8.89 -8.89
CA LEU A 26 -4.63 -8.73 -7.99
C LEU A 26 -5.84 -9.57 -8.46
N ALA A 27 -6.14 -9.59 -9.75
CA ALA A 27 -7.24 -10.36 -10.31
C ALA A 27 -6.98 -11.88 -10.29
N ARG A 28 -5.71 -12.32 -10.47
CA ARG A 28 -5.36 -13.73 -10.61
C ARG A 28 -5.00 -14.40 -9.28
N PHE A 29 -4.30 -13.71 -8.40
CA PHE A 29 -3.78 -14.24 -7.14
C PHE A 29 -4.52 -13.67 -5.92
N GLY A 30 -5.15 -12.49 -6.05
CA GLY A 30 -5.75 -11.78 -4.93
C GLY A 30 -4.71 -11.25 -3.93
N LEU A 31 -5.19 -10.82 -2.78
CA LEU A 31 -4.38 -10.50 -1.61
C LEU A 31 -4.34 -11.71 -0.68
N ARG A 32 -3.22 -11.92 0.02
CA ARG A 32 -3.10 -12.96 1.04
C ARG A 32 -3.48 -12.38 2.41
N PRO A 33 -4.63 -12.73 2.99
CA PRO A 33 -5.01 -12.23 4.30
C PRO A 33 -4.16 -12.88 5.41
N ALA A 34 -3.74 -12.08 6.39
CA ALA A 34 -3.04 -12.54 7.59
C ALA A 34 -3.99 -13.25 8.57
N ILE A 35 -3.43 -13.79 9.66
CA ILE A 35 -4.20 -14.45 10.73
C ILE A 35 -5.21 -13.51 11.40
N ASP A 36 -4.98 -12.20 11.35
CA ASP A 36 -5.92 -11.16 11.80
C ASP A 36 -7.31 -11.35 11.19
N PHE A 37 -7.36 -11.78 9.93
CA PHE A 37 -8.59 -11.90 9.16
C PHE A 37 -9.06 -13.34 8.97
N THR A 38 -8.13 -14.29 8.92
CA THR A 38 -8.44 -15.72 8.71
C THR A 38 -8.61 -16.48 10.01
N GLY A 39 -8.09 -15.95 11.11
CA GLY A 39 -7.82 -16.70 12.33
C GLY A 39 -6.59 -17.60 12.15
N GLY A 40 -5.99 -18.01 13.24
CA GLY A 40 -4.81 -18.85 13.28
C GLY A 40 -3.87 -18.50 14.42
N THR A 41 -2.75 -19.21 14.51
CA THR A 41 -1.63 -18.91 15.39
C THR A 41 -0.41 -18.57 14.55
N LEU A 42 0.25 -17.46 14.86
CA LEU A 42 1.51 -17.04 14.31
C LEU A 42 2.58 -17.12 15.40
N LEU A 43 3.61 -17.89 15.14
CA LEU A 43 4.76 -18.00 16.00
C LEU A 43 6.02 -17.55 15.24
N GLU A 44 6.67 -16.50 15.70
CA GLU A 44 7.95 -16.05 15.18
C GLU A 44 9.07 -16.46 16.13
N LEU A 45 10.01 -17.23 15.60
CA LEU A 45 11.09 -17.86 16.33
C LEU A 45 12.43 -17.35 15.84
N GLN A 46 13.30 -16.96 16.76
CA GLN A 46 14.69 -16.63 16.49
C GLN A 46 15.61 -17.73 17.00
N PHE A 47 16.57 -18.12 16.15
CA PHE A 47 17.58 -19.13 16.48
C PHE A 47 18.97 -18.51 16.46
N LYS A 48 19.88 -19.06 17.25
CA LYS A 48 21.29 -18.64 17.28
C LYS A 48 22.04 -19.00 15.99
N THR A 49 21.67 -20.13 15.39
CA THR A 49 22.20 -20.56 14.08
C THR A 49 21.04 -20.85 13.14
N ASP A 50 21.33 -20.83 11.85
CA ASP A 50 20.34 -21.04 10.83
C ASP A 50 19.73 -22.44 10.88
N ILE A 51 18.41 -22.53 10.89
CA ILE A 51 17.67 -23.80 10.87
C ILE A 51 16.93 -23.93 9.54
N ALA A 52 16.98 -25.12 8.96
CA ALA A 52 16.27 -25.42 7.74
C ALA A 52 14.75 -25.52 7.98
N GLN A 53 13.95 -24.99 7.06
CA GLN A 53 12.48 -25.05 7.13
C GLN A 53 11.94 -26.49 7.34
N PRO A 54 12.47 -27.55 6.68
CA PRO A 54 12.03 -28.92 6.91
C PRO A 54 12.15 -29.40 8.36
N THR A 55 13.13 -28.90 9.12
CA THR A 55 13.30 -29.22 10.55
C THR A 55 12.13 -28.67 11.38
N VAL A 56 11.71 -27.46 11.08
CA VAL A 56 10.55 -26.82 11.74
C VAL A 56 9.26 -27.55 11.41
N GLU A 57 9.10 -27.96 10.14
CA GLU A 57 7.94 -28.72 9.69
C GLU A 57 7.89 -30.11 10.33
N ALA A 58 9.03 -30.77 10.50
CA ALA A 58 9.10 -32.05 11.18
C ALA A 58 8.72 -31.94 12.66
N ALA A 59 9.27 -30.93 13.36
CA ALA A 59 8.92 -30.69 14.75
C ALA A 59 7.44 -30.39 14.95
N ALA A 60 6.85 -29.60 14.06
CA ALA A 60 5.41 -29.30 14.10
C ALA A 60 4.54 -30.54 13.87
N ARG A 61 4.90 -31.37 12.91
CA ARG A 61 4.22 -32.67 12.68
C ARG A 61 4.27 -33.56 13.92
N ASN A 62 5.43 -33.64 14.56
CA ASN A 62 5.60 -34.44 15.78
C ASN A 62 4.77 -33.92 16.95
N ALA A 63 4.59 -32.58 17.04
CA ALA A 63 3.72 -31.95 18.03
C ALA A 63 2.22 -31.99 17.66
N GLY A 64 1.87 -32.60 16.52
CA GLY A 64 0.49 -32.66 16.05
C GLY A 64 -0.10 -31.33 15.62
N LEU A 65 0.75 -30.35 15.23
CA LEU A 65 0.35 -29.04 14.77
C LEU A 65 0.03 -29.05 13.27
N ALA A 66 -1.09 -28.44 12.91
CA ALA A 66 -1.48 -28.25 11.52
C ALA A 66 -0.84 -26.98 10.97
N LEU A 67 0.41 -27.07 10.46
CA LEU A 67 1.09 -25.96 9.80
C LEU A 67 0.36 -25.54 8.53
N VAL A 68 0.16 -24.24 8.38
CA VAL A 68 -0.33 -23.58 7.17
C VAL A 68 0.85 -23.12 6.29
N SER A 69 1.86 -22.51 6.92
CA SER A 69 3.08 -22.07 6.23
C SER A 69 4.25 -21.91 7.21
N VAL A 70 5.46 -22.11 6.67
CA VAL A 70 6.72 -21.75 7.36
C VAL A 70 7.50 -20.84 6.44
N GLN A 71 7.97 -19.71 6.97
CA GLN A 71 8.70 -18.72 6.20
C GLN A 71 9.91 -18.24 6.98
N LYS A 72 11.04 -18.07 6.29
CA LYS A 72 12.22 -17.43 6.84
C LYS A 72 12.20 -15.95 6.49
N THR A 73 12.38 -15.09 7.49
CA THR A 73 12.45 -13.64 7.30
C THR A 73 13.86 -13.21 6.87
N ARG A 74 13.99 -11.99 6.40
CA ARG A 74 15.30 -11.38 6.07
C ARG A 74 16.20 -11.20 7.31
N THR A 75 15.60 -11.08 8.48
CA THR A 75 16.30 -10.96 9.78
C THR A 75 16.78 -12.29 10.33
N GLY A 76 16.50 -13.41 9.63
CA GLY A 76 16.89 -14.75 10.05
C GLY A 76 15.91 -15.42 11.02
N THR A 77 14.79 -14.77 11.37
CA THR A 77 13.73 -15.40 12.14
C THR A 77 12.89 -16.34 11.27
N ILE A 78 12.22 -17.30 11.88
CA ILE A 78 11.28 -18.22 11.22
C ILE A 78 9.89 -17.92 11.70
N ILE A 79 8.98 -17.63 10.77
CA ILE A 79 7.55 -17.44 11.04
C ILE A 79 6.83 -18.76 10.69
N ALA A 80 6.29 -19.41 11.71
CA ALA A 80 5.40 -20.56 11.57
C ALA A 80 3.95 -20.13 11.76
N ARG A 81 3.10 -20.40 10.76
CA ARG A 81 1.66 -20.16 10.82
C ARG A 81 0.95 -21.49 10.91
N MET A 82 -0.01 -21.57 11.79
CA MET A 82 -0.78 -22.79 12.04
C MET A 82 -2.25 -22.46 12.32
N LYS A 83 -3.10 -23.47 12.27
CA LYS A 83 -4.48 -23.32 12.76
C LYS A 83 -4.47 -22.90 14.21
N PRO A 84 -5.57 -22.27 14.71
CA PRO A 84 -5.64 -21.88 16.13
C PRO A 84 -5.37 -23.09 17.01
N GLU A 85 -4.37 -23.00 17.86
CA GLU A 85 -3.93 -24.08 18.74
C GLU A 85 -3.82 -23.59 20.19
N THR A 86 -3.81 -24.54 21.13
CA THR A 86 -3.64 -24.25 22.56
C THR A 86 -2.18 -23.97 22.89
N ASN A 87 -1.92 -23.20 23.93
CA ASN A 87 -0.57 -22.89 24.40
C ASN A 87 0.22 -24.17 24.72
N GLU A 88 -0.43 -25.20 25.27
CA GLU A 88 0.19 -26.49 25.60
C GLU A 88 0.83 -27.17 24.37
N LYS A 89 0.16 -27.14 23.22
CA LYS A 89 0.72 -27.69 21.98
C LYS A 89 1.83 -26.83 21.40
N ILE A 90 1.72 -25.51 21.56
CA ILE A 90 2.77 -24.55 21.15
C ILE A 90 4.03 -24.80 21.99
N ASP A 91 3.90 -25.00 23.29
CA ASP A 91 5.01 -25.30 24.19
C ASP A 91 5.64 -26.68 23.84
N ALA A 92 4.80 -27.69 23.59
CA ALA A 92 5.28 -29.00 23.11
C ALA A 92 6.07 -28.91 21.80
N PHE A 93 5.60 -28.08 20.87
CA PHE A 93 6.30 -27.79 19.63
C PHE A 93 7.67 -27.13 19.87
N GLN A 94 7.74 -26.14 20.76
CA GLN A 94 9.01 -25.45 21.10
C GLN A 94 10.01 -26.43 21.74
N VAL A 95 9.55 -27.28 22.64
CA VAL A 95 10.38 -28.32 23.26
C VAL A 95 10.86 -29.34 22.22
N GLY A 96 9.96 -29.81 21.35
CA GLY A 96 10.29 -30.72 20.27
C GLY A 96 11.29 -30.11 19.28
N LEU A 97 11.13 -28.84 18.95
CA LEU A 97 12.02 -28.12 18.07
C LEU A 97 13.43 -27.96 18.69
N ALA A 98 13.50 -27.62 19.99
CA ALA A 98 14.76 -27.53 20.72
C ALA A 98 15.48 -28.88 20.75
N SER A 99 14.76 -29.99 20.91
CA SER A 99 15.33 -31.35 20.91
C SER A 99 15.92 -31.75 19.55
N ILE A 100 15.24 -31.38 18.43
CA ILE A 100 15.69 -31.73 17.08
C ILE A 100 16.83 -30.82 16.62
N SER A 101 16.78 -29.53 16.96
CA SER A 101 17.75 -28.53 16.51
C SER A 101 18.96 -28.40 17.43
N SER A 102 18.93 -29.04 18.60
CA SER A 102 19.93 -28.87 19.69
C SER A 102 20.11 -27.41 20.14
N GLN A 103 19.08 -26.58 19.92
CA GLN A 103 19.07 -25.15 20.24
C GLN A 103 17.70 -24.76 20.79
N SER A 104 17.70 -23.87 21.78
CA SER A 104 16.46 -23.20 22.21
C SER A 104 16.12 -22.08 21.23
N ALA A 105 14.86 -22.05 20.78
CA ALA A 105 14.33 -20.93 20.04
C ALA A 105 13.92 -19.81 21.01
N GLU A 106 14.25 -18.58 20.67
CA GLU A 106 13.68 -17.41 21.34
C GLU A 106 12.37 -17.05 20.62
N VAL A 107 11.29 -16.94 21.39
CA VAL A 107 9.98 -16.54 20.85
C VAL A 107 9.94 -15.02 20.74
N VAL A 108 10.02 -14.53 19.51
CA VAL A 108 9.95 -13.09 19.20
C VAL A 108 8.48 -12.61 19.19
N ARG A 109 7.58 -13.46 18.69
CA ARG A 109 6.15 -13.14 18.57
C ARG A 109 5.33 -14.42 18.69
N ASN A 110 4.27 -14.38 19.50
CA ASN A 110 3.27 -15.43 19.62
C ASN A 110 1.88 -14.80 19.63
N GLU A 111 1.12 -14.99 18.58
CA GLU A 111 -0.21 -14.41 18.44
C GLU A 111 -1.20 -15.49 17.98
N THR A 112 -2.34 -15.53 18.66
CA THR A 112 -3.44 -16.44 18.29
C THR A 112 -4.73 -15.66 18.15
N VAL A 113 -5.35 -15.80 17.00
CA VAL A 113 -6.65 -15.18 16.67
C VAL A 113 -7.66 -16.29 16.40
N GLY A 114 -8.75 -16.28 17.13
CA GLY A 114 -9.86 -17.23 16.88
C GLY A 114 -10.54 -16.94 15.54
N PRO A 115 -11.06 -17.97 14.82
CA PRO A 115 -11.67 -17.78 13.49
C PRO A 115 -12.89 -16.85 13.49
N ILE A 116 -13.65 -16.86 14.56
CA ILE A 116 -14.83 -15.98 14.73
C ILE A 116 -14.39 -14.53 14.84
N LEU A 117 -13.35 -14.27 15.66
CA LEU A 117 -12.79 -12.94 15.86
C LEU A 117 -12.13 -12.42 14.58
N GLY A 118 -11.39 -13.26 13.86
CA GLY A 118 -10.77 -12.90 12.57
C GLY A 118 -11.82 -12.47 11.53
N LYS A 119 -12.91 -13.22 11.40
CA LYS A 119 -14.00 -12.86 10.49
C LYS A 119 -14.70 -11.55 10.90
N GLU A 120 -14.92 -11.35 12.18
CA GLU A 120 -15.51 -10.11 12.71
C GLU A 120 -14.59 -8.92 12.44
N LEU A 121 -13.29 -9.08 12.67
CA LEU A 121 -12.28 -8.04 12.40
C LEU A 121 -12.22 -7.70 10.92
N LEU A 122 -12.24 -8.70 10.02
CA LEU A 122 -12.30 -8.48 8.58
C LEU A 122 -13.52 -7.63 8.19
N MET A 123 -14.71 -7.97 8.66
CA MET A 123 -15.93 -7.25 8.35
C MET A 123 -15.88 -5.80 8.85
N LYS A 124 -15.39 -5.58 10.08
CA LYS A 124 -15.23 -4.24 10.66
C LYS A 124 -14.20 -3.42 9.86
N THR A 125 -13.10 -4.04 9.48
CA THR A 125 -12.03 -3.40 8.70
C THR A 125 -12.52 -2.99 7.31
N VAL A 126 -13.24 -3.87 6.61
CA VAL A 126 -13.82 -3.55 5.29
C VAL A 126 -14.86 -2.43 5.41
N ALA A 127 -15.71 -2.46 6.45
CA ALA A 127 -16.68 -1.39 6.68
C ALA A 127 -16.01 -0.05 6.99
N ALA A 128 -14.97 -0.04 7.83
CA ALA A 128 -14.20 1.16 8.16
C ALA A 128 -13.50 1.73 6.91
N ALA A 129 -12.90 0.86 6.07
CA ALA A 129 -12.30 1.26 4.82
C ALA A 129 -13.32 1.87 3.86
N ALA A 130 -14.50 1.26 3.71
CA ALA A 130 -15.56 1.78 2.85
C ALA A 130 -16.05 3.16 3.32
N VAL A 131 -16.23 3.35 4.63
CA VAL A 131 -16.62 4.65 5.22
C VAL A 131 -15.54 5.70 4.99
N ALA A 132 -14.26 5.36 5.19
CA ALA A 132 -13.14 6.27 4.96
C ALA A 132 -13.03 6.68 3.48
N ILE A 133 -13.14 5.72 2.56
CA ILE A 133 -13.13 5.97 1.12
C ILE A 133 -14.29 6.91 0.74
N LEU A 134 -15.50 6.60 1.20
CA LEU A 134 -16.67 7.44 0.94
C LEU A 134 -16.49 8.86 1.48
N ALA A 135 -15.99 9.01 2.70
CA ALA A 135 -15.73 10.30 3.32
C ALA A 135 -14.71 11.13 2.51
N ILE A 136 -13.62 10.49 2.05
CA ILE A 136 -12.61 11.15 1.20
C ILE A 136 -13.22 11.56 -0.14
N LEU A 137 -14.01 10.69 -0.79
CA LEU A 137 -14.68 11.02 -2.07
C LEU A 137 -15.65 12.19 -1.91
N LEU A 138 -16.44 12.23 -0.84
CA LEU A 138 -17.34 13.33 -0.53
C LEU A 138 -16.56 14.63 -0.24
N TYR A 139 -15.46 14.54 0.50
CA TYR A 139 -14.59 15.69 0.75
C TYR A 139 -13.99 16.24 -0.55
N VAL A 140 -13.47 15.39 -1.42
CA VAL A 140 -12.94 15.77 -2.74
C VAL A 140 -14.01 16.42 -3.60
N ALA A 141 -15.22 15.84 -3.64
CA ALA A 141 -16.36 16.40 -4.36
C ALA A 141 -16.77 17.79 -3.83
N TYR A 142 -16.72 17.99 -2.51
CA TYR A 142 -16.99 19.28 -1.87
C TYR A 142 -15.88 20.30 -2.13
N ALA A 143 -14.61 19.90 -1.99
CA ALA A 143 -13.46 20.77 -2.17
C ALA A 143 -13.32 21.28 -3.62
N PHE A 144 -13.61 20.41 -4.59
CA PHE A 144 -13.57 20.75 -6.00
C PHE A 144 -14.96 21.03 -6.52
N LYS A 145 -15.38 22.29 -6.47
CA LYS A 145 -16.69 22.76 -7.01
C LYS A 145 -16.87 22.48 -8.51
N ASN A 146 -15.81 22.17 -9.24
CA ASN A 146 -15.81 21.87 -10.66
C ASN A 146 -15.58 20.37 -10.88
N ILE A 147 -16.50 19.72 -11.58
CA ILE A 147 -16.50 18.26 -11.84
C ILE A 147 -15.18 17.78 -12.44
N LYS A 148 -14.53 18.55 -13.33
CA LYS A 148 -13.26 18.16 -13.97
C LYS A 148 -12.15 17.93 -12.94
N PHE A 149 -12.01 18.83 -11.98
CA PHE A 149 -11.01 18.72 -10.92
C PHE A 149 -11.33 17.54 -10.01
N GLY A 150 -12.60 17.39 -9.60
CA GLY A 150 -13.03 16.30 -8.75
C GLY A 150 -12.78 14.92 -9.38
N VAL A 151 -13.20 14.71 -10.62
CA VAL A 151 -13.02 13.43 -11.32
C VAL A 151 -11.55 13.13 -11.57
N SER A 152 -10.74 14.13 -11.95
CA SER A 152 -9.30 13.94 -12.16
C SER A 152 -8.59 13.57 -10.85
N ALA A 153 -8.97 14.18 -9.71
CA ALA A 153 -8.44 13.84 -8.40
C ALA A 153 -8.84 12.43 -7.95
N VAL A 154 -10.11 12.05 -8.15
CA VAL A 154 -10.60 10.70 -7.83
C VAL A 154 -9.91 9.64 -8.69
N ALA A 155 -9.71 9.92 -9.99
CA ALA A 155 -9.00 8.99 -10.87
C ALA A 155 -7.54 8.77 -10.45
N ALA A 156 -6.84 9.83 -10.02
CA ALA A 156 -5.49 9.71 -9.46
C ALA A 156 -5.48 8.94 -8.14
N LEU A 157 -6.47 9.17 -7.27
CA LEU A 157 -6.62 8.40 -6.04
C LEU A 157 -6.83 6.90 -6.32
N ILE A 158 -7.71 6.55 -7.25
CA ILE A 158 -7.95 5.15 -7.65
C ILE A 158 -6.66 4.55 -8.22
N HIS A 159 -5.91 5.30 -9.04
CA HIS A 159 -4.61 4.88 -9.53
C HIS A 159 -3.69 4.47 -8.37
N ASP A 160 -3.52 5.30 -7.35
CA ASP A 160 -2.63 5.04 -6.22
C ASP A 160 -3.08 3.84 -5.39
N LEU A 161 -4.37 3.71 -5.15
CA LEU A 161 -4.93 2.53 -4.49
C LEU A 161 -4.62 1.24 -5.25
N LEU A 162 -4.78 1.25 -6.57
CA LEU A 162 -4.48 0.09 -7.41
C LEU A 162 -2.98 -0.21 -7.45
N VAL A 163 -2.11 0.79 -7.41
CA VAL A 163 -0.65 0.59 -7.30
C VAL A 163 -0.30 -0.11 -5.99
N VAL A 164 -0.83 0.33 -4.85
CA VAL A 164 -0.56 -0.30 -3.55
C VAL A 164 -1.12 -1.72 -3.50
N LEU A 165 -2.39 -1.92 -3.86
CA LEU A 165 -3.04 -3.24 -3.86
C LEU A 165 -2.36 -4.21 -4.83
N GLY A 166 -2.05 -3.73 -6.05
CA GLY A 166 -1.36 -4.53 -7.06
C GLY A 166 0.05 -4.94 -6.64
N SER A 167 0.80 -4.04 -6.00
CA SER A 167 2.12 -4.35 -5.46
C SER A 167 2.05 -5.42 -4.37
N PHE A 168 1.07 -5.33 -3.46
CA PHE A 168 0.90 -6.32 -2.40
C PHE A 168 0.36 -7.65 -2.92
N ALA A 169 -0.42 -7.67 -4.00
CA ALA A 169 -0.79 -8.91 -4.69
C ALA A 169 0.44 -9.62 -5.29
N LEU A 170 1.37 -8.85 -5.91
CA LEU A 170 2.65 -9.37 -6.40
C LEU A 170 3.52 -9.88 -5.25
N PHE A 171 3.70 -9.11 -4.19
CA PHE A 171 4.48 -9.53 -3.02
C PHE A 171 3.86 -10.74 -2.32
N GLY A 172 2.52 -10.82 -2.25
CA GLY A 172 1.81 -11.98 -1.73
C GLY A 172 2.12 -13.25 -2.52
N HIS A 173 2.18 -13.15 -3.85
CA HIS A 173 2.48 -14.29 -4.71
C HIS A 173 3.95 -14.69 -4.69
N PHE A 174 4.89 -13.73 -4.83
CA PHE A 174 6.32 -14.03 -4.97
C PHE A 174 7.08 -14.11 -3.64
N LEU A 175 6.66 -13.34 -2.64
CA LEU A 175 7.36 -13.19 -1.36
C LEU A 175 6.55 -13.73 -0.18
N ASN A 176 5.35 -14.24 -0.43
CA ASN A 176 4.39 -14.71 0.60
C ASN A 176 4.02 -13.62 1.62
N VAL A 177 4.02 -12.36 1.21
CA VAL A 177 3.61 -11.23 2.06
C VAL A 177 2.11 -11.29 2.31
N GLU A 178 1.72 -11.08 3.54
CA GLU A 178 0.31 -11.06 3.95
C GLU A 178 -0.16 -9.64 4.22
N VAL A 179 -1.45 -9.43 4.01
CA VAL A 179 -2.13 -8.18 4.38
C VAL A 179 -2.80 -8.37 5.75
N ASP A 180 -2.44 -7.51 6.69
CA ASP A 180 -2.91 -7.46 8.07
C ASP A 180 -3.65 -6.14 8.36
N THR A 181 -3.99 -5.89 9.59
CA THR A 181 -4.61 -4.63 10.03
C THR A 181 -3.68 -3.42 9.86
N LEU A 182 -2.37 -3.61 9.99
CA LEU A 182 -1.39 -2.55 9.75
C LEU A 182 -1.35 -2.16 8.27
N PHE A 183 -1.40 -3.14 7.37
CA PHE A 183 -1.52 -2.86 5.93
C PHE A 183 -2.75 -2.00 5.62
N VAL A 184 -3.92 -2.32 6.20
CA VAL A 184 -5.13 -1.53 5.96
C VAL A 184 -4.98 -0.11 6.49
N THR A 185 -4.34 0.06 7.64
CA THR A 185 -4.01 1.38 8.19
C THR A 185 -3.09 2.16 7.25
N ALA A 186 -2.03 1.53 6.73
CA ALA A 186 -1.16 2.14 5.73
C ALA A 186 -1.92 2.54 4.46
N PHE A 187 -2.74 1.63 3.95
CA PHE A 187 -3.56 1.83 2.76
C PHE A 187 -4.49 3.05 2.88
N LEU A 188 -5.20 3.19 4.01
CA LEU A 188 -6.04 4.35 4.27
C LEU A 188 -5.24 5.64 4.46
N THR A 189 -4.07 5.55 5.08
CA THR A 189 -3.17 6.70 5.29
C THR A 189 -2.62 7.22 3.97
N THR A 190 -2.24 6.33 3.05
CA THR A 190 -1.72 6.72 1.72
C THR A 190 -2.74 7.47 0.89
N MET A 191 -4.04 7.17 1.03
CA MET A 191 -5.11 7.92 0.39
C MET A 191 -5.11 9.40 0.81
N SER A 192 -4.87 9.66 2.08
CA SER A 192 -4.82 11.04 2.61
C SER A 192 -3.65 11.83 2.00
N PHE A 193 -2.47 11.22 1.87
CA PHE A 193 -1.31 11.86 1.24
C PHE A 193 -1.54 12.15 -0.24
N SER A 194 -2.05 11.19 -1.00
CA SER A 194 -2.34 11.34 -2.44
C SER A 194 -3.31 12.49 -2.70
N VAL A 195 -4.41 12.55 -1.94
CA VAL A 195 -5.41 13.63 -2.08
C VAL A 195 -4.81 14.98 -1.71
N HIS A 196 -3.98 15.07 -0.66
CA HIS A 196 -3.37 16.31 -0.22
C HIS A 196 -2.51 16.96 -1.32
N ASP A 197 -1.61 16.21 -1.94
CA ASP A 197 -0.74 16.71 -2.99
C ASP A 197 -1.54 17.15 -4.22
N THR A 198 -2.56 16.38 -4.61
CA THR A 198 -3.45 16.74 -5.72
C THR A 198 -4.19 18.05 -5.44
N ILE A 199 -4.67 18.28 -4.20
CA ILE A 199 -5.34 19.52 -3.81
C ILE A 199 -4.39 20.72 -3.97
N VAL A 200 -3.14 20.59 -3.55
CA VAL A 200 -2.14 21.67 -3.62
C VAL A 200 -1.93 22.14 -5.06
N VAL A 201 -1.74 21.20 -5.99
CA VAL A 201 -1.55 21.50 -7.41
C VAL A 201 -2.82 22.12 -8.02
N PHE A 202 -3.97 21.52 -7.74
CA PHE A 202 -5.24 21.98 -8.29
C PHE A 202 -5.68 23.34 -7.74
N ASP A 203 -5.40 23.63 -6.48
CA ASP A 203 -5.65 24.96 -5.92
C ASP A 203 -4.76 26.02 -6.58
N ARG A 204 -3.49 25.69 -6.90
CA ARG A 204 -2.64 26.60 -7.64
C ARG A 204 -3.15 26.88 -9.04
N ILE A 205 -3.59 25.85 -9.76
CA ILE A 205 -4.23 26.02 -11.07
C ILE A 205 -5.47 26.93 -10.97
N ARG A 206 -6.33 26.69 -9.98
CA ARG A 206 -7.55 27.50 -9.75
C ARG A 206 -7.25 28.94 -9.38
N GLU A 207 -6.21 29.17 -8.59
CA GLU A 207 -5.76 30.52 -8.24
C GLU A 207 -5.33 31.32 -9.47
N MET A 208 -4.53 30.71 -10.35
CA MET A 208 -4.10 31.33 -11.61
C MET A 208 -5.28 31.62 -12.55
N LEU A 209 -6.25 30.69 -12.64
CA LEU A 209 -7.48 30.91 -13.40
C LEU A 209 -8.29 32.09 -12.85
N LYS A 210 -8.42 32.23 -11.52
CA LYS A 210 -9.14 33.36 -10.88
C LYS A 210 -8.46 34.70 -11.08
N ARG A 211 -7.11 34.71 -11.15
CA ARG A 211 -6.33 35.92 -11.44
C ARG A 211 -6.48 36.40 -12.89
N GLY A 212 -7.16 35.63 -13.74
CA GLY A 212 -7.41 36.01 -15.14
C GLY A 212 -6.14 35.91 -16.01
N GLU A 213 -5.20 35.06 -15.69
CA GLU A 213 -4.01 34.85 -16.49
C GLU A 213 -4.40 34.38 -17.92
N ARG A 214 -3.96 35.15 -18.92
CA ARG A 214 -4.30 34.92 -20.35
C ARG A 214 -3.37 33.88 -21.00
N LEU A 215 -3.10 32.79 -20.31
CA LEU A 215 -2.29 31.69 -20.84
C LEU A 215 -3.20 30.56 -21.36
N PRO A 216 -2.75 29.81 -22.39
CA PRO A 216 -3.40 28.55 -22.74
C PRO A 216 -3.46 27.65 -21.51
N PHE A 217 -4.57 26.92 -21.33
CA PHE A 217 -4.79 26.10 -20.13
C PHE A 217 -3.64 25.13 -19.83
N GLU A 218 -3.05 24.51 -20.87
CA GLU A 218 -1.87 23.64 -20.73
C GLU A 218 -0.67 24.36 -20.15
N SER A 219 -0.37 25.57 -20.67
CA SER A 219 0.75 26.39 -20.17
C SER A 219 0.51 26.87 -18.75
N LEU A 220 -0.74 27.09 -18.37
CA LEU A 220 -1.14 27.44 -17.01
C LEU A 220 -0.91 26.24 -16.07
N CYS A 221 -1.31 25.04 -16.47
CA CYS A 221 -1.01 23.81 -15.71
C CYS A 221 0.50 23.55 -15.57
N ASP A 222 1.26 23.71 -16.66
CA ASP A 222 2.73 23.57 -16.63
C ASP A 222 3.40 24.56 -15.67
N ARG A 223 2.89 25.78 -15.61
CA ARG A 223 3.38 26.79 -14.67
C ARG A 223 3.00 26.47 -13.24
N ALA A 224 1.76 26.08 -12.98
CA ALA A 224 1.31 25.69 -11.66
C ALA A 224 2.15 24.51 -11.11
N LEU A 225 2.38 23.46 -11.92
CA LEU A 225 3.27 22.37 -11.58
C LEU A 225 4.70 22.85 -11.29
N THR A 226 5.26 23.72 -12.14
CA THR A 226 6.63 24.25 -11.93
C THR A 226 6.76 24.98 -10.59
N GLU A 227 5.71 25.68 -10.15
CA GLU A 227 5.69 26.43 -8.91
C GLU A 227 5.43 25.58 -7.67
N THR A 228 4.76 24.44 -7.80
CA THR A 228 4.37 23.56 -6.68
C THR A 228 5.30 22.36 -6.49
N ILE A 229 5.93 21.86 -7.56
CA ILE A 229 6.70 20.61 -7.56
C ILE A 229 7.85 20.61 -6.53
N GLY A 230 8.53 21.74 -6.35
CA GLY A 230 9.62 21.84 -5.37
C GLY A 230 9.14 21.57 -3.94
N ARG A 231 7.98 22.12 -3.56
CA ARG A 231 7.38 21.91 -2.24
C ARG A 231 6.87 20.49 -2.07
N SER A 232 6.17 19.97 -3.08
CA SER A 232 5.65 18.60 -3.07
C SER A 232 6.79 17.60 -2.93
N LEU A 233 7.84 17.71 -3.75
CA LEU A 233 9.02 16.85 -3.67
C LEU A 233 9.74 16.92 -2.32
N THR A 234 9.94 18.12 -1.76
CA THR A 234 10.60 18.27 -0.46
C THR A 234 9.81 17.56 0.64
N ASN A 235 8.50 17.75 0.67
CA ASN A 235 7.62 17.08 1.63
C ASN A 235 7.67 15.55 1.46
N SER A 236 7.48 15.06 0.24
CA SER A 236 7.48 13.64 -0.06
C SER A 236 8.83 12.98 0.20
N LEU A 237 9.95 13.60 -0.17
CA LEU A 237 11.29 13.07 0.09
C LEU A 237 11.57 12.93 1.58
N THR A 238 11.11 13.88 2.41
CA THR A 238 11.24 13.79 3.87
C THR A 238 10.55 12.52 4.39
N ILE A 239 9.32 12.27 3.94
CA ILE A 239 8.54 11.08 4.33
C ILE A 239 9.22 9.81 3.77
N ILE A 240 9.65 9.83 2.51
CA ILE A 240 10.31 8.69 1.86
C ILE A 240 11.59 8.29 2.61
N PHE A 241 12.44 9.24 3.00
CA PHE A 241 13.66 8.93 3.75
C PHE A 241 13.36 8.33 5.12
N MET A 242 12.35 8.86 5.82
CA MET A 242 11.90 8.28 7.10
C MET A 242 11.38 6.85 6.92
N LEU A 243 10.53 6.64 5.91
CA LEU A 243 9.98 5.31 5.61
C LEU A 243 11.05 4.32 5.13
N LEU A 244 12.03 4.76 4.32
CA LEU A 244 13.17 3.95 3.93
C LEU A 244 13.99 3.50 5.14
N ALA A 245 14.27 4.41 6.08
CA ALA A 245 14.94 4.04 7.32
C ALA A 245 14.14 2.98 8.10
N LEU A 246 12.81 3.12 8.17
CA LEU A 246 11.95 2.14 8.83
C LEU A 246 11.89 0.80 8.09
N VAL A 247 11.91 0.78 6.75
CA VAL A 247 11.98 -0.44 5.94
C VAL A 247 13.31 -1.18 6.12
N LEU A 248 14.42 -0.44 6.24
CA LEU A 248 15.76 -1.02 6.31
C LEU A 248 16.15 -1.43 7.74
N LEU A 249 15.76 -0.65 8.73
CA LEU A 249 16.20 -0.78 10.13
C LEU A 249 15.06 -1.16 11.09
N GLY A 250 13.81 -1.12 10.64
CA GLY A 250 12.65 -1.48 11.44
C GLY A 250 12.51 -2.98 11.66
N GLY A 251 11.75 -3.36 12.68
CA GLY A 251 11.43 -4.75 12.97
C GLY A 251 10.54 -5.42 11.91
N SER A 252 10.56 -6.76 11.89
CA SER A 252 9.79 -7.57 10.94
C SER A 252 8.29 -7.23 10.90
N THR A 253 7.72 -6.91 12.06
CA THR A 253 6.29 -6.58 12.20
C THR A 253 5.88 -5.29 11.48
N THR A 254 6.75 -4.27 11.50
CA THR A 254 6.45 -2.95 10.92
C THR A 254 6.97 -2.76 9.51
N GLN A 255 7.80 -3.69 9.03
CA GLN A 255 8.45 -3.57 7.73
C GLN A 255 7.46 -3.46 6.57
N TRP A 256 6.48 -4.36 6.48
CA TRP A 256 5.50 -4.36 5.39
C TRP A 256 4.51 -3.22 5.48
N PHE A 257 4.19 -2.77 6.69
CA PHE A 257 3.48 -1.51 6.92
C PHE A 257 4.23 -0.31 6.32
N ALA A 258 5.53 -0.20 6.63
CA ALA A 258 6.37 0.87 6.08
C ALA A 258 6.54 0.78 4.56
N VAL A 259 6.63 -0.44 3.99
CA VAL A 259 6.65 -0.67 2.53
C VAL A 259 5.35 -0.20 1.88
N ALA A 260 4.19 -0.49 2.48
CA ALA A 260 2.90 -0.04 1.96
C ALA A 260 2.81 1.49 1.94
N LEU A 261 3.19 2.14 3.05
CA LEU A 261 3.26 3.61 3.12
C LEU A 261 4.24 4.18 2.10
N LEU A 262 5.41 3.57 1.92
CA LEU A 262 6.44 4.02 0.98
C LEU A 262 5.93 3.98 -0.46
N ILE A 263 5.36 2.84 -0.88
CA ILE A 263 4.77 2.69 -2.22
C ILE A 263 3.66 3.72 -2.43
N GLY A 264 2.76 3.87 -1.45
CA GLY A 264 1.67 4.82 -1.53
C GLY A 264 2.14 6.27 -1.58
N THR A 265 3.18 6.65 -0.82
CA THR A 265 3.75 8.00 -0.85
C THR A 265 4.41 8.27 -2.20
N VAL A 266 5.21 7.35 -2.73
CA VAL A 266 5.85 7.49 -4.05
C VAL A 266 4.79 7.58 -5.16
N SER A 267 3.78 6.71 -5.12
CA SER A 267 2.68 6.72 -6.08
C SER A 267 1.87 8.02 -6.00
N GLY A 268 1.50 8.48 -4.80
CA GLY A 268 0.71 9.70 -4.60
C GLY A 268 1.43 10.97 -5.06
N THR A 269 2.75 11.07 -4.79
CA THR A 269 3.57 12.16 -5.29
C THR A 269 3.63 12.17 -6.82
N TYR A 270 3.81 10.99 -7.41
CA TYR A 270 3.81 10.85 -8.86
C TYR A 270 2.44 11.17 -9.46
N SER A 271 1.36 10.61 -8.92
CA SER A 271 0.03 10.67 -9.53
C SER A 271 -0.56 12.07 -9.51
N SER A 272 -0.29 12.87 -8.49
CA SER A 272 -0.76 14.25 -8.37
C SER A 272 -0.29 15.12 -9.53
N ASP A 273 0.99 15.00 -9.89
CA ASP A 273 1.61 15.79 -10.95
C ASP A 273 1.41 15.16 -12.33
N PHE A 274 1.53 13.82 -12.43
CA PHE A 274 1.68 13.12 -13.69
C PHE A 274 0.49 12.24 -14.09
N VAL A 275 -0.57 12.17 -13.26
CA VAL A 275 -1.84 11.52 -13.60
C VAL A 275 -2.99 12.52 -13.49
N ALA A 276 -3.18 13.16 -12.33
CA ALA A 276 -4.32 14.06 -12.10
C ALA A 276 -4.29 15.27 -13.03
N THR A 277 -3.14 15.96 -13.14
CA THR A 277 -3.00 17.16 -13.99
C THR A 277 -3.11 16.84 -15.48
N PRO A 278 -2.47 15.80 -16.04
CA PRO A 278 -2.71 15.35 -17.41
C PRO A 278 -4.16 14.99 -17.72
N LEU A 279 -4.85 14.30 -16.81
CA LEU A 279 -6.26 13.99 -16.99
C LEU A 279 -7.12 15.26 -17.07
N LEU A 280 -6.83 16.24 -16.22
CA LEU A 280 -7.49 17.54 -16.24
C LEU A 280 -7.26 18.27 -17.57
N ILE A 281 -6.03 18.26 -18.10
CA ILE A 281 -5.70 18.85 -19.41
C ILE A 281 -6.45 18.16 -20.55
N LEU A 282 -6.51 16.83 -20.54
CA LEU A 282 -7.23 16.06 -21.56
C LEU A 282 -8.72 16.33 -21.52
N TRP A 283 -9.31 16.45 -20.33
CA TRP A 283 -10.72 16.80 -20.17
C TRP A 283 -11.03 18.18 -20.75
N GLU A 284 -10.21 19.19 -20.46
CA GLU A 284 -10.37 20.53 -20.99
C GLU A 284 -10.29 20.56 -22.54
N LYS A 285 -9.35 19.79 -23.12
CA LYS A 285 -9.25 19.64 -24.58
C LYS A 285 -10.51 19.01 -25.18
N TRP A 286 -11.05 17.99 -24.54
CA TRP A 286 -12.25 17.29 -24.99
C TRP A 286 -13.47 18.20 -24.94
N GLU A 287 -13.64 18.98 -23.88
CA GLU A 287 -14.75 19.93 -23.74
C GLU A 287 -14.69 21.04 -24.79
N LYS A 288 -13.48 21.57 -25.07
CA LYS A 288 -13.30 22.60 -26.12
C LYS A 288 -13.61 22.05 -27.50
N ARG A 289 -13.27 20.80 -27.79
CA ARG A 289 -13.64 20.16 -29.05
C ARG A 289 -15.16 20.05 -29.21
N LYS A 290 -15.88 19.68 -28.15
CA LYS A 290 -17.34 19.59 -28.16
C LYS A 290 -18.07 20.94 -28.38
N LYS A 291 -17.47 22.05 -27.95
CA LYS A 291 -18.06 23.38 -28.12
C LYS A 291 -17.82 23.98 -29.51
N ASN A 292 -16.89 23.43 -30.28
CA ASN A 292 -16.55 23.88 -31.62
C ASN A 292 -17.28 23.06 -32.72
N PHE A 293 -18.09 22.07 -32.34
CA PHE A 293 -19.07 21.36 -33.15
C PHE A 293 -20.50 21.77 -32.73
#